data_38ebf5b177bfe0750f8dc542e01de77d
#
_entry.id   38ebf5b177bfe0750f8dc542e01de77d
#
_cell.length_a   1.000
_cell.length_b   1.000
_cell.length_c   1.000
_cell.angle_alpha   90.00
_cell.angle_beta   90.00
_cell.angle_gamma   90.00
#
_symmetry.space_group_name_H-M   'P 1'
#
loop_
_entity.id
_entity.type
_entity.pdbx_description
1 polymer ?
#
loop_
_entity_poly.entity_id
_entity_poly.type
_entity_poly.pdbx_seq_one_letter_code
_entity_poly.pdbx_strand_id
1 'polypeptide(L)'
;MKNIYYLFLGLMTILGVAACNNEWEDEQYLLQASFKANVTDQGVTTTYVRFNSGGVVKYNLPILMSGSTVNTQNRTIHIGLDPDTLAVLNEEQYGHREELYFRQLPSQYYNMPETVEMLAGESLAVLPVEFTLDESLDQSDKWVLPLQILTDPSYDYQANPRKYYRRAMLHLLPFNDYSGLYDAGQYKCYLEGDKTVPLTVESTRAYVVDDNTIFIYAGTRDIDYLDRNQYKVFIRFTDEIVD
;
A
#
# COMPACT_ATOMS: atom_id res chain seq x y z
N MET A 1 -34.83 -1.62 64.38
CA MET A 1 -33.77 -0.96 63.60
C MET A 1 -32.99 -1.94 62.71
N LYS A 2 -32.61 -3.13 63.16
CA LYS A 2 -31.90 -4.14 62.36
C LYS A 2 -32.61 -4.50 61.02
N ASN A 3 -33.93 -4.66 61.04
CA ASN A 3 -34.70 -5.07 59.84
C ASN A 3 -34.74 -3.99 58.76
N ILE A 4 -34.63 -2.72 59.11
CA ILE A 4 -34.54 -1.60 58.17
C ILE A 4 -33.21 -1.61 57.43
N TYR A 5 -32.14 -1.98 58.07
CA TYR A 5 -30.80 -2.11 57.43
C TYR A 5 -30.77 -3.22 56.40
N TYR A 6 -31.39 -4.37 56.67
CA TYR A 6 -31.49 -5.47 55.70
C TYR A 6 -32.36 -5.12 54.49
N LEU A 7 -33.42 -4.34 54.73
CA LEU A 7 -34.30 -3.86 53.65
C LEU A 7 -33.59 -2.84 52.76
N PHE A 8 -32.77 -1.95 53.35
CA PHE A 8 -31.97 -0.98 52.62
C PHE A 8 -30.84 -1.64 51.85
N LEU A 9 -30.18 -2.66 52.43
CA LEU A 9 -29.10 -3.41 51.81
C LEU A 9 -29.65 -4.22 50.62
N GLY A 10 -30.82 -4.85 50.76
CA GLY A 10 -31.48 -5.56 49.68
C GLY A 10 -31.94 -4.66 48.55
N LEU A 11 -32.40 -3.45 48.87
CA LEU A 11 -32.78 -2.45 47.83
C LEU A 11 -31.58 -1.92 47.08
N MET A 12 -30.42 -1.70 47.77
CA MET A 12 -29.17 -1.28 47.12
C MET A 12 -28.59 -2.36 46.23
N THR A 13 -28.69 -3.64 46.61
CA THR A 13 -28.23 -4.73 45.73
C THR A 13 -29.12 -4.88 44.48
N ILE A 14 -30.43 -4.70 44.61
CA ILE A 14 -31.37 -4.75 43.47
C ILE A 14 -31.10 -3.56 42.52
N LEU A 15 -30.88 -2.37 43.02
CA LEU A 15 -30.53 -1.19 42.22
C LEU A 15 -29.14 -1.30 41.55
N GLY A 16 -28.17 -1.97 42.21
CA GLY A 16 -26.84 -2.23 41.64
C GLY A 16 -26.85 -3.23 40.48
N VAL A 17 -27.76 -4.20 40.49
CA VAL A 17 -27.91 -5.20 39.38
C VAL A 17 -28.70 -4.63 38.21
N ALA A 18 -29.61 -3.68 38.48
CA ALA A 18 -30.36 -3.00 37.40
C ALA A 18 -29.56 -1.91 36.69
N ALA A 19 -28.40 -1.51 37.22
CA ALA A 19 -27.50 -0.54 36.61
C ALA A 19 -26.52 -1.17 35.60
N CYS A 20 -26.51 -2.51 35.44
CA CYS A 20 -25.90 -3.14 34.27
C CYS A 20 -26.83 -2.89 33.09
N ASN A 21 -26.75 -1.70 32.54
CA ASN A 21 -27.31 -1.41 31.22
C ASN A 21 -26.69 -2.38 30.21
N ASN A 22 -27.47 -2.81 29.24
CA ASN A 22 -27.02 -3.58 28.07
C ASN A 22 -26.12 -2.72 27.16
N GLU A 23 -25.16 -1.99 27.73
CA GLU A 23 -24.19 -1.18 26.98
C GLU A 23 -23.38 -2.01 25.97
N TRP A 24 -23.42 -3.35 26.15
CA TRP A 24 -22.77 -4.30 25.24
C TRP A 24 -23.65 -4.71 24.04
N GLU A 25 -24.92 -4.38 24.04
CA GLU A 25 -25.85 -4.67 22.91
C GLU A 25 -26.00 -3.48 21.96
N ASP A 26 -25.70 -2.26 22.43
CA ASP A 26 -25.77 -1.06 21.59
C ASP A 26 -24.50 -0.93 20.75
N GLU A 27 -24.66 -0.48 19.50
CA GLU A 27 -23.55 -0.19 18.60
C GLU A 27 -22.76 1.02 19.10
N GLN A 28 -21.68 0.77 19.84
CA GLN A 28 -20.80 1.83 20.34
C GLN A 28 -19.94 2.45 19.25
N TYR A 29 -19.52 1.62 18.27
CA TYR A 29 -18.74 2.05 17.12
C TYR A 29 -19.41 1.53 15.86
N LEU A 30 -19.78 2.46 14.97
CA LEU A 30 -20.41 2.16 13.70
C LEU A 30 -19.51 1.25 12.84
N LEU A 31 -20.13 0.38 12.06
CA LEU A 31 -19.43 -0.46 11.10
C LEU A 31 -18.79 0.39 10.02
N GLN A 32 -17.48 0.29 9.90
CA GLN A 32 -16.67 1.08 8.99
C GLN A 32 -15.84 0.19 8.07
N ALA A 33 -15.90 0.48 6.77
CA ALA A 33 -15.05 -0.15 5.77
C ALA A 33 -13.65 0.48 5.76
N SER A 34 -12.61 -0.35 5.72
CA SER A 34 -11.22 0.06 5.76
C SER A 34 -10.35 -0.80 4.85
N PHE A 35 -9.40 -0.22 4.13
CA PHE A 35 -8.33 -1.02 3.52
C PHE A 35 -7.40 -1.57 4.61
N LYS A 36 -6.98 -2.82 4.44
CA LYS A 36 -5.88 -3.40 5.22
C LYS A 36 -4.60 -3.32 4.40
N ALA A 37 -3.97 -2.15 4.41
CA ALA A 37 -2.74 -1.87 3.70
C ALA A 37 -1.66 -1.43 4.69
N ASN A 38 -0.45 -2.00 4.58
CA ASN A 38 0.67 -1.63 5.43
C ASN A 38 1.31 -0.37 4.87
N VAL A 39 1.12 0.75 5.56
CA VAL A 39 1.62 2.05 5.14
C VAL A 39 3.04 2.26 5.66
N THR A 40 3.94 2.67 4.77
CA THR A 40 5.32 3.07 5.11
C THR A 40 5.34 4.48 5.71
N ASP A 41 6.50 4.91 6.20
CA ASP A 41 6.78 6.29 6.64
C ASP A 41 6.58 7.34 5.54
N GLN A 42 6.67 6.92 4.27
CA GLN A 42 6.38 7.76 3.10
C GLN A 42 4.87 7.88 2.77
N GLY A 43 3.99 7.26 3.54
CA GLY A 43 2.54 7.32 3.32
C GLY A 43 2.01 6.43 2.20
N VAL A 44 2.84 5.54 1.64
CA VAL A 44 2.50 4.58 0.60
C VAL A 44 2.55 3.15 1.10
N THR A 45 1.89 2.23 0.41
CA THR A 45 1.96 0.79 0.66
C THR A 45 2.79 0.14 -0.42
N THR A 46 3.95 -0.39 -0.07
CA THR A 46 4.81 -1.10 -1.01
C THR A 46 4.12 -2.36 -1.52
N THR A 47 3.95 -2.45 -2.83
CA THR A 47 3.27 -3.55 -3.51
C THR A 47 4.24 -4.19 -4.51
N TYR A 48 4.73 -5.38 -4.15
CA TYR A 48 5.60 -6.14 -5.03
C TYR A 48 4.79 -6.84 -6.11
N VAL A 49 5.10 -6.56 -7.37
CA VAL A 49 4.42 -7.12 -8.55
C VAL A 49 5.46 -7.84 -9.41
N ARG A 50 5.29 -9.17 -9.59
CA ARG A 50 6.20 -9.90 -10.47
C ARG A 50 6.06 -9.36 -11.89
N PHE A 51 7.18 -8.94 -12.49
CA PHE A 51 7.19 -8.56 -13.90
C PHE A 51 6.96 -9.80 -14.75
N ASN A 52 6.03 -9.73 -15.66
CA ASN A 52 5.68 -10.78 -16.59
C ASN A 52 5.21 -10.10 -17.88
N SER A 53 6.08 -9.96 -18.84
CA SER A 53 5.81 -9.23 -20.07
C SER A 53 4.56 -9.77 -20.77
N GLY A 54 3.54 -8.90 -20.91
CA GLY A 54 2.24 -9.24 -21.47
C GLY A 54 1.37 -10.16 -20.62
N GLY A 55 1.79 -10.51 -19.40
CA GLY A 55 1.02 -11.31 -18.45
C GLY A 55 0.23 -10.46 -17.45
N VAL A 56 -0.77 -11.08 -16.82
CA VAL A 56 -1.58 -10.46 -15.78
C VAL A 56 -1.13 -10.98 -14.42
N VAL A 57 -0.83 -10.05 -13.51
CA VAL A 57 -0.48 -10.36 -12.11
C VAL A 57 -1.56 -9.85 -11.19
N LYS A 58 -2.11 -10.73 -10.34
CA LYS A 58 -3.17 -10.40 -9.39
C LYS A 58 -2.61 -10.00 -8.06
N TYR A 59 -3.07 -8.86 -7.55
CA TYR A 59 -2.85 -8.40 -6.19
C TYR A 59 -4.21 -8.32 -5.48
N ASN A 60 -4.30 -8.96 -4.32
CA ASN A 60 -5.51 -8.99 -3.53
C ASN A 60 -5.42 -7.99 -2.38
N LEU A 61 -6.10 -6.85 -2.49
CA LEU A 61 -6.16 -5.84 -1.42
C LEU A 61 -7.31 -6.15 -0.47
N PRO A 62 -7.04 -6.49 0.81
CA PRO A 62 -8.09 -6.78 1.75
C PRO A 62 -8.86 -5.51 2.18
N ILE A 63 -10.19 -5.65 2.30
CA ILE A 63 -11.09 -4.65 2.86
C ILE A 63 -11.70 -5.24 4.12
N LEU A 64 -11.56 -4.53 5.24
CA LEU A 64 -12.12 -4.92 6.53
C LEU A 64 -13.36 -4.11 6.84
N MET A 65 -14.35 -4.78 7.39
CA MET A 65 -15.48 -4.15 8.08
C MET A 65 -15.26 -4.29 9.58
N SER A 66 -15.15 -3.18 10.28
CA SER A 66 -14.88 -3.14 11.73
C SER A 66 -15.87 -2.22 12.46
N GLY A 67 -16.31 -2.62 13.64
CA GLY A 67 -17.24 -1.92 14.49
C GLY A 67 -17.50 -2.72 15.75
N SER A 68 -18.48 -2.32 16.57
CA SER A 68 -18.87 -3.05 17.80
C SER A 68 -19.75 -4.26 17.51
N THR A 69 -20.45 -4.26 16.36
CA THR A 69 -21.40 -5.31 15.97
C THR A 69 -20.86 -6.09 14.77
N VAL A 70 -21.45 -7.25 14.50
CA VAL A 70 -21.16 -8.02 13.29
C VAL A 70 -21.90 -7.42 12.10
N ASN A 71 -21.33 -7.58 10.89
CA ASN A 71 -22.00 -7.22 9.66
C ASN A 71 -23.23 -8.14 9.43
N THR A 72 -24.42 -7.61 9.55
CA THR A 72 -25.69 -8.39 9.48
C THR A 72 -26.32 -8.44 8.10
N GLN A 73 -25.78 -7.71 7.12
CA GLN A 73 -26.34 -7.65 5.77
C GLN A 73 -25.23 -7.62 4.71
N ASN A 74 -25.60 -7.98 3.47
CA ASN A 74 -24.71 -7.79 2.34
C ASN A 74 -24.53 -6.30 2.09
N ARG A 75 -23.29 -5.88 1.79
CA ARG A 75 -22.92 -4.48 1.53
C ARG A 75 -22.08 -4.39 0.28
N THR A 76 -22.35 -3.39 -0.55
CA THR A 76 -21.56 -3.10 -1.75
C THR A 76 -20.60 -1.96 -1.44
N ILE A 77 -19.30 -2.27 -1.31
CA ILE A 77 -18.27 -1.28 -1.02
C ILE A 77 -17.78 -0.67 -2.33
N HIS A 78 -17.89 0.64 -2.47
CA HIS A 78 -17.50 1.38 -3.67
C HIS A 78 -16.06 1.88 -3.56
N ILE A 79 -15.28 1.65 -4.61
CA ILE A 79 -13.85 1.98 -4.69
C ILE A 79 -13.64 2.99 -5.81
N GLY A 80 -12.81 4.00 -5.55
CA GLY A 80 -12.42 4.99 -6.56
C GLY A 80 -10.95 5.33 -6.49
N LEU A 81 -10.49 6.11 -7.45
CA LEU A 81 -9.15 6.70 -7.43
C LEU A 81 -9.14 7.94 -6.52
N ASP A 82 -7.97 8.23 -5.95
CA ASP A 82 -7.73 9.41 -5.10
C ASP A 82 -6.45 10.17 -5.51
N PRO A 83 -6.46 10.79 -6.69
CA PRO A 83 -5.32 11.57 -7.18
C PRO A 83 -5.02 12.80 -6.30
N ASP A 84 -6.04 13.36 -5.66
CA ASP A 84 -5.88 14.55 -4.81
C ASP A 84 -5.03 14.25 -3.58
N THR A 85 -5.27 13.11 -2.92
CA THR A 85 -4.42 12.68 -1.79
C THR A 85 -3.01 12.36 -2.24
N LEU A 86 -2.81 11.79 -3.44
CA LEU A 86 -1.48 11.55 -4.01
C LEU A 86 -0.74 12.87 -4.25
N ALA A 87 -1.43 13.90 -4.77
CA ALA A 87 -0.84 15.23 -4.99
C ALA A 87 -0.39 15.86 -3.66
N VAL A 88 -1.24 15.83 -2.63
CA VAL A 88 -0.89 16.32 -1.28
C VAL A 88 0.30 15.56 -0.70
N LEU A 89 0.33 14.23 -0.84
CA LEU A 89 1.42 13.40 -0.37
C LEU A 89 2.75 13.78 -1.02
N ASN A 90 2.75 14.02 -2.33
CA ASN A 90 3.93 14.44 -3.07
C ASN A 90 4.46 15.80 -2.59
N GLU A 91 3.58 16.77 -2.38
CA GLU A 91 3.96 18.08 -1.87
C GLU A 91 4.54 18.00 -0.45
N GLU A 92 3.92 17.20 0.44
CA GLU A 92 4.38 16.97 1.80
C GLU A 92 5.76 16.30 1.84
N GLN A 93 6.05 15.34 0.94
CA GLN A 93 7.29 14.56 0.95
C GLN A 93 8.44 15.24 0.20
N TYR A 94 8.14 15.86 -0.94
CA TYR A 94 9.18 16.30 -1.88
C TYR A 94 9.18 17.81 -2.13
N GLY A 95 8.13 18.54 -1.70
CA GLY A 95 7.99 19.98 -1.92
C GLY A 95 8.03 20.29 -3.42
N HIS A 96 8.95 21.17 -3.83
CA HIS A 96 9.11 21.57 -5.24
C HIS A 96 9.94 20.63 -6.11
N ARG A 97 10.38 19.48 -5.58
CA ARG A 97 11.18 18.49 -6.32
C ARG A 97 10.28 17.50 -7.07
N GLU A 98 9.58 17.99 -8.09
CA GLU A 98 8.58 17.23 -8.85
C GLU A 98 9.16 15.99 -9.56
N GLU A 99 10.47 15.95 -9.81
CA GLU A 99 11.15 14.80 -10.41
C GLU A 99 11.18 13.57 -9.49
N LEU A 100 10.95 13.79 -8.18
CA LEU A 100 10.90 12.73 -7.17
C LEU A 100 9.47 12.29 -6.84
N TYR A 101 8.46 12.93 -7.42
CA TYR A 101 7.06 12.66 -7.12
C TYR A 101 6.66 11.23 -7.44
N PHE A 102 5.81 10.69 -6.61
CA PHE A 102 5.01 9.53 -6.97
C PHE A 102 4.09 9.90 -8.12
N ARG A 103 4.03 9.06 -9.13
CA ARG A 103 3.19 9.24 -10.32
C ARG A 103 2.01 8.28 -10.28
N GLN A 104 0.84 8.78 -10.62
CA GLN A 104 -0.32 7.90 -10.73
C GLN A 104 -0.09 6.88 -11.85
N LEU A 105 -0.31 5.60 -11.53
CA LEU A 105 -0.23 4.52 -12.51
C LEU A 105 -1.29 4.73 -13.61
N PRO A 106 -0.90 4.77 -14.89
CA PRO A 106 -1.85 4.89 -16.01
C PRO A 106 -2.82 3.71 -16.04
N SER A 107 -4.07 3.98 -16.44
CA SER A 107 -5.16 3.00 -16.42
C SER A 107 -4.93 1.76 -17.29
N GLN A 108 -4.06 1.84 -18.30
CA GLN A 108 -3.70 0.69 -19.15
C GLN A 108 -2.92 -0.41 -18.41
N TYR A 109 -2.31 -0.10 -17.26
CA TYR A 109 -1.48 -1.04 -16.50
C TYR A 109 -2.21 -1.74 -15.36
N TYR A 110 -3.48 -1.43 -15.13
CA TYR A 110 -4.27 -2.11 -14.12
C TYR A 110 -5.73 -2.27 -14.52
N ASN A 111 -6.36 -3.28 -13.94
CA ASN A 111 -7.79 -3.50 -14.01
C ASN A 111 -8.29 -3.88 -12.61
N MET A 112 -9.40 -3.30 -12.17
CA MET A 112 -10.03 -3.61 -10.90
C MET A 112 -11.53 -3.33 -10.97
N PRO A 113 -12.38 -4.01 -10.18
CA PRO A 113 -13.79 -3.66 -10.07
C PRO A 113 -13.96 -2.34 -9.28
N GLU A 114 -14.99 -1.59 -9.63
CA GLU A 114 -15.38 -0.37 -8.91
C GLU A 114 -16.11 -0.68 -7.59
N THR A 115 -16.55 -1.91 -7.40
CA THR A 115 -17.26 -2.35 -6.21
C THR A 115 -16.77 -3.70 -5.72
N VAL A 116 -16.88 -3.92 -4.41
CA VAL A 116 -16.60 -5.20 -3.75
C VAL A 116 -17.76 -5.56 -2.83
N GLU A 117 -18.29 -6.78 -2.97
CA GLU A 117 -19.33 -7.30 -2.09
C GLU A 117 -18.74 -7.79 -0.77
N MET A 118 -19.33 -7.32 0.33
CA MET A 118 -19.09 -7.80 1.69
C MET A 118 -20.34 -8.55 2.15
N LEU A 119 -20.26 -9.86 2.26
CA LEU A 119 -21.44 -10.68 2.59
C LEU A 119 -21.83 -10.54 4.07
N ALA A 120 -23.10 -10.78 4.37
CA ALA A 120 -23.59 -10.83 5.75
C ALA A 120 -22.82 -11.88 6.56
N GLY A 121 -22.41 -11.52 7.77
CA GLY A 121 -21.59 -12.35 8.64
C GLY A 121 -20.08 -12.25 8.37
N GLU A 122 -19.66 -11.66 7.26
CA GLU A 122 -18.25 -11.47 6.94
C GLU A 122 -17.74 -10.10 7.40
N SER A 123 -16.48 -10.07 7.81
CA SER A 123 -15.75 -8.85 8.19
C SER A 123 -14.56 -8.58 7.26
N LEU A 124 -14.37 -9.43 6.26
CA LEU A 124 -13.28 -9.34 5.28
C LEU A 124 -13.83 -9.58 3.88
N ALA A 125 -13.52 -8.66 2.98
CA ALA A 125 -13.66 -8.84 1.54
C ALA A 125 -12.33 -8.56 0.85
N VAL A 126 -12.22 -8.87 -0.43
CA VAL A 126 -10.99 -8.70 -1.20
C VAL A 126 -11.28 -7.92 -2.47
N LEU A 127 -10.55 -6.82 -2.67
CA LEU A 127 -10.49 -6.11 -3.94
C LEU A 127 -9.41 -6.78 -4.80
N PRO A 128 -9.77 -7.47 -5.89
CA PRO A 128 -8.80 -7.99 -6.83
C PRO A 128 -8.32 -6.84 -7.73
N VAL A 129 -7.01 -6.58 -7.72
CA VAL A 129 -6.35 -5.65 -8.64
C VAL A 129 -5.47 -6.48 -9.58
N GLU A 130 -5.70 -6.37 -10.86
CA GLU A 130 -4.93 -7.03 -11.90
C GLU A 130 -3.95 -6.02 -12.50
N PHE A 131 -2.66 -6.34 -12.48
CA PHE A 131 -1.62 -5.53 -13.10
C PHE A 131 -1.12 -6.19 -14.39
N THR A 132 -1.00 -5.39 -15.45
CA THR A 132 -0.42 -5.80 -16.73
C THR A 132 0.74 -4.85 -17.03
N LEU A 133 1.95 -5.24 -16.61
CA LEU A 133 3.13 -4.41 -16.76
C LEU A 133 3.89 -4.81 -18.04
N ASP A 134 4.43 -3.83 -18.73
CA ASP A 134 5.29 -4.03 -19.89
C ASP A 134 6.51 -3.09 -19.85
N GLU A 135 7.38 -3.23 -20.82
CA GLU A 135 8.65 -2.50 -20.92
C GLU A 135 8.49 -0.98 -21.11
N SER A 136 7.29 -0.51 -21.49
CA SER A 136 7.01 0.91 -21.68
C SER A 136 6.84 1.67 -20.36
N LEU A 137 6.63 0.95 -19.25
CA LEU A 137 6.54 1.54 -17.91
C LEU A 137 7.94 1.79 -17.35
N ASP A 138 8.40 3.04 -17.34
CA ASP A 138 9.72 3.38 -16.80
C ASP A 138 9.79 3.13 -15.27
N GLN A 139 10.60 2.17 -14.86
CA GLN A 139 10.79 1.77 -13.47
C GLN A 139 11.61 2.77 -12.63
N SER A 140 12.17 3.82 -13.24
CA SER A 140 12.77 4.93 -12.50
C SER A 140 11.73 5.92 -11.97
N ASP A 141 10.52 5.85 -12.46
CA ASP A 141 9.39 6.57 -11.91
C ASP A 141 8.74 5.76 -10.77
N LYS A 142 8.26 6.48 -9.77
CA LYS A 142 7.63 5.88 -8.58
C LYS A 142 6.13 5.74 -8.81
N TRP A 143 5.69 4.65 -9.43
CA TRP A 143 4.29 4.44 -9.79
C TRP A 143 3.41 4.06 -8.61
N VAL A 144 2.31 4.79 -8.44
CA VAL A 144 1.33 4.56 -7.36
C VAL A 144 -0.07 4.42 -7.95
N LEU A 145 -0.80 3.39 -7.54
CA LEU A 145 -2.24 3.30 -7.73
C LEU A 145 -2.93 3.87 -6.49
N PRO A 146 -3.47 5.11 -6.56
CA PRO A 146 -4.10 5.77 -5.43
C PRO A 146 -5.56 5.36 -5.34
N LEU A 147 -5.93 4.64 -4.28
CA LEU A 147 -7.28 4.13 -4.06
C LEU A 147 -7.94 4.76 -2.85
N GLN A 148 -9.26 4.92 -2.92
CA GLN A 148 -10.09 5.29 -1.77
C GLN A 148 -11.38 4.48 -1.73
N ILE A 149 -11.89 4.24 -0.51
CA ILE A 149 -13.26 3.80 -0.29
C ILE A 149 -14.14 5.04 -0.38
N LEU A 150 -15.09 5.02 -1.32
CA LEU A 150 -15.99 6.14 -1.56
C LEU A 150 -17.00 6.27 -0.42
N THR A 151 -17.52 7.47 -0.21
CA THR A 151 -18.58 7.76 0.76
C THR A 151 -19.69 8.51 0.07
N ASP A 152 -20.92 8.04 0.29
CA ASP A 152 -22.14 8.72 -0.12
C ASP A 152 -23.22 8.46 0.93
N PRO A 153 -24.11 9.40 1.23
CA PRO A 153 -25.23 9.19 2.17
C PRO A 153 -26.18 8.05 1.78
N SER A 154 -26.20 7.65 0.51
CA SER A 154 -27.03 6.54 0.01
C SER A 154 -26.39 5.17 0.22
N TYR A 155 -25.10 5.08 0.59
CA TYR A 155 -24.43 3.81 0.80
C TYR A 155 -24.82 3.21 2.14
N ASP A 156 -24.88 1.89 2.18
CA ASP A 156 -25.25 1.10 3.35
C ASP A 156 -24.05 0.78 4.28
N TYR A 157 -22.92 1.46 4.07
CA TYR A 157 -21.71 1.40 4.89
C TYR A 157 -21.16 2.81 5.10
N GLN A 158 -20.21 2.92 6.04
CA GLN A 158 -19.39 4.12 6.23
C GLN A 158 -17.93 3.77 5.93
N ALA A 159 -17.22 4.65 5.21
CA ALA A 159 -15.77 4.52 5.11
C ALA A 159 -15.11 5.02 6.40
N ASN A 160 -14.06 4.34 6.85
CA ASN A 160 -13.30 4.76 8.03
C ASN A 160 -12.74 6.19 7.81
N PRO A 161 -12.98 7.14 8.74
CA PRO A 161 -12.55 8.52 8.56
C PRO A 161 -11.03 8.71 8.61
N ARG A 162 -10.27 7.75 9.12
CA ARG A 162 -8.81 7.83 9.21
C ARG A 162 -8.17 7.72 7.84
N LYS A 163 -7.22 8.62 7.54
CA LYS A 163 -6.54 8.75 6.23
C LYS A 163 -6.08 7.39 5.67
N TYR A 164 -5.30 6.64 6.42
CA TYR A 164 -4.67 5.39 5.97
C TYR A 164 -5.56 4.14 6.06
N TYR A 165 -6.78 4.28 6.54
CA TYR A 165 -7.78 3.20 6.53
C TYR A 165 -8.74 3.37 5.36
N ARG A 166 -9.13 4.61 5.06
CA ARG A 166 -9.99 4.92 3.91
C ARG A 166 -9.23 4.88 2.59
N ARG A 167 -7.92 5.14 2.61
CA ARG A 167 -7.08 5.30 1.42
C ARG A 167 -5.97 4.27 1.39
N ALA A 168 -5.63 3.80 0.18
CA ALA A 168 -4.49 2.92 -0.07
C ALA A 168 -3.69 3.46 -1.25
N MET A 169 -2.47 3.94 -0.99
CA MET A 169 -1.53 4.41 -2.00
C MET A 169 -0.59 3.25 -2.35
N LEU A 170 -1.00 2.41 -3.31
CA LEU A 170 -0.24 1.21 -3.67
C LEU A 170 0.96 1.60 -4.54
N HIS A 171 2.15 1.67 -3.95
CA HIS A 171 3.40 1.93 -4.65
C HIS A 171 3.92 0.64 -5.26
N LEU A 172 3.90 0.55 -6.59
CA LEU A 172 4.31 -0.63 -7.31
C LEU A 172 5.83 -0.75 -7.35
N LEU A 173 6.33 -1.90 -6.93
CA LEU A 173 7.71 -2.31 -7.11
C LEU A 173 7.74 -3.61 -7.91
N PRO A 174 7.89 -3.50 -9.23
CA PRO A 174 8.08 -4.67 -10.08
C PRO A 174 9.36 -5.41 -9.73
N PHE A 175 9.31 -6.74 -9.81
CA PHE A 175 10.48 -7.59 -9.62
C PHE A 175 10.53 -8.73 -10.62
N ASN A 176 11.74 -9.19 -10.95
CA ASN A 176 12.02 -10.41 -11.70
C ASN A 176 13.02 -11.29 -10.91
N ASP A 177 13.54 -12.34 -11.53
CA ASP A 177 14.47 -13.27 -10.86
C ASP A 177 15.84 -12.63 -10.58
N TYR A 178 16.14 -11.48 -11.20
CA TYR A 178 17.42 -10.80 -11.14
C TYR A 178 17.37 -9.46 -10.39
N SER A 179 16.19 -8.99 -10.03
CA SER A 179 16.04 -7.72 -9.30
C SER A 179 16.16 -7.93 -7.79
N GLY A 180 16.53 -6.89 -7.07
CA GLY A 180 16.62 -6.95 -5.62
C GLY A 180 17.75 -6.09 -5.06
N LEU A 181 18.06 -6.29 -3.80
CA LEU A 181 19.18 -5.66 -3.12
C LEU A 181 20.37 -6.60 -3.15
N TYR A 182 21.48 -6.12 -3.68
CA TYR A 182 22.74 -6.86 -3.81
C TYR A 182 23.82 -6.29 -2.90
N ASP A 183 24.64 -7.18 -2.33
CA ASP A 183 25.91 -6.79 -1.72
C ASP A 183 26.85 -6.25 -2.83
N ALA A 184 27.31 -5.04 -2.65
CA ALA A 184 28.18 -4.35 -3.60
C ALA A 184 29.60 -4.11 -3.05
N GLY A 185 30.01 -4.79 -1.99
CA GLY A 185 31.33 -4.60 -1.38
C GLY A 185 32.51 -4.87 -2.32
N GLN A 186 32.30 -5.65 -3.39
CA GLN A 186 33.28 -5.88 -4.45
C GLN A 186 33.14 -4.95 -5.66
N TYR A 187 32.06 -4.17 -5.72
CA TYR A 187 31.77 -3.23 -6.80
C TYR A 187 32.65 -1.98 -6.65
N LYS A 188 33.34 -1.64 -7.73
CA LYS A 188 34.22 -0.46 -7.79
C LYS A 188 33.82 0.42 -8.96
N CYS A 189 33.45 1.65 -8.69
CA CYS A 189 33.14 2.64 -9.70
C CYS A 189 34.23 3.71 -9.71
N TYR A 190 34.80 3.99 -10.88
CA TYR A 190 35.86 5.00 -11.04
C TYR A 190 35.29 6.21 -11.76
N LEU A 191 35.70 7.39 -11.36
CA LEU A 191 35.41 8.62 -12.11
C LEU A 191 36.25 8.64 -13.40
N GLU A 192 35.68 9.27 -14.43
CA GLU A 192 36.43 9.49 -15.68
C GLU A 192 37.70 10.27 -15.40
N GLY A 193 38.83 9.72 -15.86
CA GLY A 193 40.18 10.34 -15.67
C GLY A 193 40.86 9.97 -14.36
N ASP A 194 40.22 9.41 -13.36
CA ASP A 194 40.83 8.91 -12.13
C ASP A 194 40.52 7.42 -11.90
N LYS A 195 41.47 6.57 -12.15
CA LYS A 195 41.40 5.12 -11.93
C LYS A 195 42.11 4.66 -10.64
N THR A 196 42.48 5.58 -9.80
CA THR A 196 43.30 5.26 -8.61
C THR A 196 42.44 5.09 -7.36
N VAL A 197 41.39 5.92 -7.22
CA VAL A 197 40.48 5.87 -6.06
C VAL A 197 39.07 5.49 -6.50
N PRO A 198 38.61 4.27 -6.21
CA PRO A 198 37.26 3.88 -6.53
C PRO A 198 36.25 4.50 -5.57
N LEU A 199 35.08 4.84 -6.09
CA LEU A 199 33.89 4.99 -5.28
C LEU A 199 33.40 3.56 -4.88
N THR A 200 33.17 3.36 -3.60
CA THR A 200 32.68 2.08 -3.06
C THR A 200 31.29 2.27 -2.46
N VAL A 201 30.45 1.27 -2.60
CA VAL A 201 29.12 1.21 -2.00
C VAL A 201 28.96 -0.14 -1.31
N GLU A 202 28.23 -0.19 -0.22
CA GLU A 202 28.00 -1.45 0.52
C GLU A 202 26.94 -2.31 -0.17
N SER A 203 25.92 -1.67 -0.72
CA SER A 203 24.83 -2.37 -1.41
C SER A 203 24.32 -1.55 -2.59
N THR A 204 23.74 -2.24 -3.57
CA THR A 204 23.07 -1.61 -4.71
C THR A 204 21.74 -2.31 -4.97
N ARG A 205 20.73 -1.54 -5.39
CA ARG A 205 19.44 -2.08 -5.78
C ARG A 205 19.38 -2.23 -7.28
N ALA A 206 18.96 -3.41 -7.73
CA ALA A 206 18.67 -3.71 -9.12
C ALA A 206 17.16 -3.57 -9.37
N TYR A 207 16.82 -2.80 -10.37
CA TYR A 207 15.45 -2.50 -10.79
C TYR A 207 15.13 -3.25 -12.09
N VAL A 208 13.89 -3.67 -12.26
CA VAL A 208 13.44 -4.41 -13.43
C VAL A 208 13.34 -3.51 -14.65
N VAL A 209 13.71 -4.04 -15.82
CA VAL A 209 13.43 -3.47 -17.14
C VAL A 209 12.48 -4.38 -17.91
N ASP A 210 12.86 -5.66 -18.01
CA ASP A 210 12.07 -6.72 -18.63
C ASP A 210 12.32 -8.06 -17.88
N ASP A 211 11.87 -9.17 -18.47
CA ASP A 211 12.00 -10.51 -17.84
C ASP A 211 13.46 -10.89 -17.52
N ASN A 212 14.43 -10.46 -18.36
CA ASN A 212 15.83 -10.82 -18.25
C ASN A 212 16.78 -9.62 -18.10
N THR A 213 16.25 -8.41 -18.02
CA THR A 213 17.03 -7.18 -17.93
C THR A 213 16.71 -6.43 -16.66
N ILE A 214 17.75 -5.96 -16.02
CA ILE A 214 17.67 -5.05 -14.87
C ILE A 214 18.52 -3.81 -15.14
N PHE A 215 18.33 -2.76 -14.33
CA PHE A 215 19.32 -1.69 -14.25
C PHE A 215 19.70 -1.43 -12.78
N ILE A 216 20.91 -0.94 -12.60
CA ILE A 216 21.42 -0.39 -11.34
C ILE A 216 21.83 1.06 -11.57
N TYR A 217 21.90 1.84 -10.49
CA TYR A 217 22.52 3.16 -10.56
C TYR A 217 24.03 3.06 -10.27
N ALA A 218 24.84 3.74 -11.09
CA ALA A 218 26.30 3.73 -10.94
C ALA A 218 26.77 4.53 -9.72
N GLY A 219 27.79 4.03 -9.05
CA GLY A 219 28.43 4.68 -7.92
C GLY A 219 27.51 4.82 -6.71
N THR A 220 27.40 6.02 -6.16
CA THR A 220 26.59 6.33 -4.98
C THR A 220 25.21 6.87 -5.33
N ARG A 221 24.80 6.79 -6.59
CA ARG A 221 23.49 7.25 -7.03
C ARG A 221 22.40 6.23 -6.66
N ASP A 222 21.18 6.73 -6.42
CA ASP A 222 19.98 5.93 -6.18
C ASP A 222 18.75 6.63 -6.76
N ILE A 223 17.56 6.09 -6.48
CA ILE A 223 16.27 6.57 -7.02
C ILE A 223 15.90 7.97 -6.52
N ASP A 224 16.49 8.46 -5.44
CA ASP A 224 16.17 9.76 -4.84
C ASP A 224 17.06 10.92 -5.36
N TYR A 225 17.99 10.62 -6.27
CA TYR A 225 18.78 11.65 -6.93
C TYR A 225 18.08 12.22 -8.17
N LEU A 226 18.14 13.54 -8.35
CA LEU A 226 17.51 14.24 -9.49
C LEU A 226 18.15 13.86 -10.83
N ASP A 227 19.46 13.59 -10.83
CA ASP A 227 20.25 13.22 -12.00
C ASP A 227 20.33 11.70 -12.25
N ARG A 228 19.57 10.90 -11.49
CA ARG A 228 19.61 9.42 -11.49
C ARG A 228 19.55 8.78 -12.88
N ASN A 229 18.77 9.36 -13.79
CA ASN A 229 18.60 8.79 -15.13
C ASN A 229 19.86 8.78 -15.98
N GLN A 230 20.86 9.62 -15.63
CA GLN A 230 22.17 9.68 -16.31
C GLN A 230 23.13 8.57 -15.85
N TYR A 231 22.77 7.87 -14.76
CA TYR A 231 23.65 6.90 -14.10
C TYR A 231 23.11 5.48 -14.16
N LYS A 232 22.13 5.19 -15.03
CA LYS A 232 21.61 3.84 -15.22
C LYS A 232 22.61 2.97 -15.97
N VAL A 233 22.93 1.82 -15.39
CA VAL A 233 23.69 0.74 -16.03
C VAL A 233 22.75 -0.43 -16.24
N PHE A 234 22.49 -0.79 -17.49
CA PHE A 234 21.61 -1.89 -17.85
C PHE A 234 22.41 -3.20 -17.91
N ILE A 235 21.85 -4.25 -17.32
CA ILE A 235 22.44 -5.60 -17.27
C ILE A 235 21.40 -6.56 -17.83
N ARG A 236 21.72 -7.20 -18.95
CA ARG A 236 20.89 -8.23 -19.57
C ARG A 236 21.50 -9.60 -19.33
N PHE A 237 20.69 -10.50 -18.79
CA PHE A 237 21.07 -11.91 -18.57
C PHE A 237 20.72 -12.70 -19.82
N THR A 238 21.69 -13.50 -20.28
CA THR A 238 21.54 -14.35 -21.48
C THR A 238 21.99 -15.77 -21.12
N ASP A 239 21.56 -16.77 -21.88
CA ASP A 239 22.01 -18.15 -21.72
C ASP A 239 23.38 -18.39 -22.37
N GLU A 240 24.00 -17.36 -22.96
CA GLU A 240 25.33 -17.48 -23.56
C GLU A 240 26.39 -17.54 -22.46
N ILE A 241 27.14 -18.62 -22.43
CA ILE A 241 28.34 -18.77 -21.61
C ILE A 241 29.49 -18.14 -22.39
N VAL A 242 30.06 -17.05 -21.89
CA VAL A 242 31.29 -16.46 -22.42
C VAL A 242 32.44 -17.10 -21.67
N ASP A 243 33.23 -17.90 -22.40
CA ASP A 243 34.47 -18.54 -21.90
C ASP A 243 35.61 -17.49 -21.71
#